data_dd5ea8f04059a10aa73fa86502a950a4
#
_entry.id   dd5ea8f04059a10aa73fa86502a950a4
#
_cell.length_a   1.000
_cell.length_b   1.000
_cell.length_c   1.000
_cell.angle_alpha   90.00
_cell.angle_beta   90.00
_cell.angle_gamma   90.00
#
_symmetry.space_group_name_H-M   'P 1'
#
loop_
_entity.id
_entity.type
_entity.pdbx_description
1 polymer ?
#
loop_
_entity_poly.entity_id
_entity_poly.type
_entity_poly.pdbx_seq_one_letter_code
_entity_poly.pdbx_strand_id
1 'polypeptide(L)'
;LLGLKPEERHKKVFVVATDTLVETPIVVNHVNRSLEAIQRGAARDNLPITSHKVVPKTNETFWSNLLGKGYPAPTRNFRWCTERMKIDPVSSFITDKVSQYDEVVVVLGSRSQESASRAQVIAKHKIDGSDLAKHTTLSNAFIYTPIDMWGVDDVWKILRFCHLTQTETPYGIKNKWSDKYDLEWETPWGGKNLVLWNLYKDSSGQGECPMVIDETTPSCGNSRFGCWTCTVVTKDRAMESLIQNGETWMLPLLKFRNILSRSTSPTLKKKYRSHIRRDGRLAFKTLKEDG
;
A
#
# COMPACT_ATOMS: atom_id res chain seq x y z
N LEU A 1 8.90 1.23 20.89
CA LEU A 1 9.37 2.50 21.52
C LEU A 1 8.89 2.64 22.96
N LEU A 2 7.62 2.33 23.27
CA LEU A 2 7.10 2.42 24.65
C LEU A 2 7.86 1.54 25.65
N GLY A 3 8.46 0.43 25.20
CA GLY A 3 9.30 -0.44 26.02
C GLY A 3 10.70 0.07 26.30
N LEU A 4 11.12 1.14 25.63
CA LEU A 4 12.41 1.78 25.86
C LEU A 4 12.28 2.85 26.94
N LYS A 5 13.35 3.07 27.71
CA LYS A 5 13.42 4.19 28.64
C LYS A 5 13.38 5.52 27.86
N PRO A 6 12.89 6.63 28.44
CA PRO A 6 12.80 7.91 27.75
C PRO A 6 14.13 8.37 27.11
N GLU A 7 15.23 8.16 27.79
CA GLU A 7 16.60 8.49 27.33
C GLU A 7 17.07 7.65 26.13
N GLU A 8 16.46 6.48 25.91
CA GLU A 8 16.77 5.60 24.78
C GLU A 8 15.95 5.90 23.53
N ARG A 9 14.93 6.79 23.64
CA ARG A 9 13.97 7.12 22.56
C ARG A 9 14.49 8.25 21.66
N HIS A 10 15.77 8.28 21.34
CA HIS A 10 16.38 9.38 20.57
C HIS A 10 16.27 9.20 19.05
N LYS A 11 16.01 7.98 18.57
CA LYS A 11 15.88 7.72 17.12
C LYS A 11 14.56 8.26 16.60
N LYS A 12 14.62 9.06 15.52
CA LYS A 12 13.42 9.56 14.82
C LYS A 12 12.75 8.42 14.06
N VAL A 13 11.42 8.36 14.11
CA VAL A 13 10.59 7.41 13.37
C VAL A 13 9.64 8.17 12.47
N PHE A 14 9.67 7.86 11.19
CA PHE A 14 8.81 8.45 10.17
C PHE A 14 7.80 7.39 9.70
N VAL A 15 6.51 7.63 9.95
CA VAL A 15 5.44 6.79 9.41
C VAL A 15 5.00 7.41 8.09
N VAL A 16 5.24 6.68 7.00
CA VAL A 16 5.05 7.22 5.65
C VAL A 16 3.97 6.43 4.91
N ALA A 17 2.98 7.11 4.39
CA ALA A 17 2.00 6.53 3.47
C ALA A 17 2.07 7.23 2.11
N THR A 18 1.95 6.45 1.03
CA THR A 18 1.87 6.97 -0.33
C THR A 18 0.41 7.17 -0.73
N ASP A 19 0.08 8.35 -1.22
CA ASP A 19 -1.21 8.65 -1.85
C ASP A 19 -0.97 8.95 -3.33
N THR A 20 -1.43 8.09 -4.21
CA THR A 20 -1.29 8.26 -5.67
C THR A 20 -2.23 9.32 -6.24
N LEU A 21 -3.08 9.94 -5.41
CA LEU A 21 -4.15 10.88 -5.75
C LEU A 21 -5.26 10.25 -6.61
N VAL A 22 -5.23 8.94 -6.79
CA VAL A 22 -6.26 8.11 -7.44
C VAL A 22 -6.49 6.80 -6.70
N GLU A 23 -6.11 6.74 -5.43
CA GLU A 23 -6.47 5.62 -4.55
C GLU A 23 -7.99 5.62 -4.30
N THR A 24 -8.53 4.46 -3.93
CA THR A 24 -9.94 4.35 -3.55
C THR A 24 -10.26 5.30 -2.40
N PRO A 25 -11.24 6.22 -2.52
CA PRO A 25 -11.45 7.29 -1.54
C PRO A 25 -11.66 6.80 -0.10
N ILE A 26 -12.33 5.66 0.08
CA ILE A 26 -12.50 5.03 1.41
C ILE A 26 -11.15 4.69 2.03
N VAL A 27 -10.22 4.16 1.23
CA VAL A 27 -8.86 3.81 1.68
C VAL A 27 -8.08 5.07 2.01
N VAL A 28 -8.14 6.11 1.18
CA VAL A 28 -7.49 7.42 1.46
C VAL A 28 -7.96 7.99 2.79
N ASN A 29 -9.29 7.96 3.02
CA ASN A 29 -9.87 8.45 4.28
C ASN A 29 -9.38 7.64 5.49
N HIS A 30 -9.33 6.31 5.36
CA HIS A 30 -8.79 5.44 6.41
C HIS A 30 -7.31 5.73 6.69
N VAL A 31 -6.47 5.86 5.65
CA VAL A 31 -5.05 6.20 5.79
C VAL A 31 -4.86 7.56 6.48
N ASN A 32 -5.59 8.59 6.06
CA ASN A 32 -5.50 9.92 6.67
C ASN A 32 -5.84 9.87 8.17
N ARG A 33 -6.96 9.22 8.54
CA ARG A 33 -7.35 9.07 9.95
C ARG A 33 -6.32 8.29 10.76
N SER A 34 -5.71 7.25 10.16
CA SER A 34 -4.66 6.46 10.82
C SER A 34 -3.39 7.27 11.06
N LEU A 35 -2.93 8.04 10.06
CA LEU A 35 -1.77 8.91 10.22
C LEU A 35 -2.00 9.99 11.28
N GLU A 36 -3.19 10.60 11.32
CA GLU A 36 -3.58 11.57 12.35
C GLU A 36 -3.64 10.93 13.74
N ALA A 37 -4.18 9.71 13.86
CA ALA A 37 -4.25 8.99 15.13
C ALA A 37 -2.84 8.65 15.64
N ILE A 38 -1.95 8.16 14.77
CA ILE A 38 -0.55 7.89 15.09
C ILE A 38 0.14 9.17 15.57
N GLN A 39 -0.06 10.30 14.88
CA GLN A 39 0.55 11.58 15.24
C GLN A 39 0.05 12.05 16.62
N ARG A 40 -1.25 11.94 16.90
CA ARG A 40 -1.82 12.28 18.21
C ARG A 40 -1.32 11.35 19.32
N GLY A 41 -1.28 10.03 19.06
CA GLY A 41 -0.74 9.06 20.02
C GLY A 41 0.74 9.29 20.32
N ALA A 42 1.53 9.59 19.29
CA ALA A 42 2.94 9.92 19.47
C ALA A 42 3.14 11.17 20.34
N ALA A 43 2.35 12.22 20.12
CA ALA A 43 2.40 13.44 20.94
C ALA A 43 1.98 13.18 22.38
N ARG A 44 0.88 12.42 22.60
CA ARG A 44 0.41 12.03 23.94
C ARG A 44 1.48 11.28 24.74
N ASP A 45 2.19 10.35 24.10
CA ASP A 45 3.15 9.46 24.75
C ASP A 45 4.60 9.97 24.64
N ASN A 46 4.79 11.21 24.19
CA ASN A 46 6.10 11.85 23.97
C ASN A 46 7.07 10.94 23.20
N LEU A 47 6.61 10.41 22.04
CA LEU A 47 7.40 9.54 21.18
C LEU A 47 7.98 10.32 19.99
N PRO A 48 9.21 10.03 19.56
CA PRO A 48 9.86 10.70 18.42
C PRO A 48 9.32 10.18 17.07
N ILE A 49 7.99 10.12 16.94
CA ILE A 49 7.29 9.63 15.74
C ILE A 49 6.61 10.79 15.05
N THR A 50 6.75 10.86 13.73
CA THR A 50 6.02 11.79 12.87
C THR A 50 5.36 11.05 11.72
N SER A 51 4.17 11.51 11.32
CA SER A 51 3.39 10.92 10.24
C SER A 51 3.48 11.76 8.98
N HIS A 52 3.69 11.13 7.85
CA HIS A 52 3.87 11.78 6.56
C HIS A 52 3.04 11.11 5.47
N LYS A 53 2.48 11.91 4.59
CA LYS A 53 1.85 11.46 3.37
C LYS A 53 2.64 11.99 2.17
N VAL A 54 3.15 11.08 1.34
CA VAL A 54 3.87 11.43 0.11
C VAL A 54 2.96 11.28 -1.09
N VAL A 55 3.08 12.21 -2.02
CA VAL A 55 2.27 12.30 -3.23
C VAL A 55 3.16 12.48 -4.46
N PRO A 56 2.71 12.08 -5.65
CA PRO A 56 3.46 12.33 -6.87
C PRO A 56 3.57 13.84 -7.16
N LYS A 57 4.65 14.24 -7.82
CA LYS A 57 4.78 15.59 -8.34
C LYS A 57 3.61 15.92 -9.26
N THR A 58 3.18 17.18 -9.31
CA THR A 58 2.00 17.62 -10.09
C THR A 58 2.04 17.17 -11.55
N ASN A 59 3.21 17.24 -12.18
CA ASN A 59 3.40 16.79 -13.57
C ASN A 59 3.52 15.26 -13.73
N GLU A 60 3.56 14.49 -12.62
CA GLU A 60 3.65 13.03 -12.61
C GLU A 60 2.41 12.35 -12.03
N THR A 61 1.33 13.12 -11.77
CA THR A 61 0.04 12.56 -11.35
C THR A 61 -0.58 11.71 -12.47
N PHE A 62 -1.55 10.87 -12.12
CA PHE A 62 -2.26 10.04 -13.07
C PHE A 62 -2.86 10.88 -14.23
N TRP A 63 -3.53 11.97 -13.89
CA TRP A 63 -4.20 12.83 -14.86
C TRP A 63 -3.23 13.62 -15.73
N SER A 64 -2.15 14.12 -15.15
CA SER A 64 -1.10 14.82 -15.90
C SER A 64 -0.46 13.91 -16.94
N ASN A 65 -0.24 12.63 -16.62
CA ASN A 65 0.31 11.67 -17.57
C ASN A 65 -0.73 11.21 -18.60
N LEU A 66 -1.95 10.85 -18.17
CA LEU A 66 -2.98 10.34 -19.05
C LEU A 66 -3.49 11.41 -20.03
N LEU A 67 -3.92 12.56 -19.50
CA LEU A 67 -4.55 13.62 -20.28
C LEU A 67 -3.53 14.65 -20.75
N GLY A 68 -2.65 15.13 -19.89
CA GLY A 68 -1.67 16.16 -20.24
C GLY A 68 -0.57 15.66 -21.16
N LYS A 69 0.01 14.48 -20.90
CA LYS A 69 1.09 13.91 -21.72
C LYS A 69 0.60 12.90 -22.76
N GLY A 70 -0.69 12.53 -22.74
CA GLY A 70 -1.28 11.58 -23.67
C GLY A 70 -0.78 10.15 -23.52
N TYR A 71 -0.38 9.74 -22.32
CA TYR A 71 0.02 8.36 -22.07
C TYR A 71 -1.20 7.43 -22.16
N PRO A 72 -1.02 6.21 -22.71
CA PRO A 72 -2.08 5.22 -22.64
C PRO A 72 -2.34 4.83 -21.18
N ALA A 73 -3.56 4.42 -20.87
CA ALA A 73 -3.86 3.83 -19.56
C ALA A 73 -2.90 2.67 -19.25
N PRO A 74 -2.48 2.49 -17.99
CA PRO A 74 -1.48 1.49 -17.62
C PRO A 74 -1.87 0.07 -18.03
N THR A 75 -0.89 -0.75 -18.41
CA THR A 75 -1.06 -2.17 -18.70
C THR A 75 -0.01 -2.97 -17.93
N ARG A 76 -0.12 -4.31 -17.94
CA ARG A 76 0.88 -5.17 -17.27
C ARG A 76 2.31 -4.90 -17.77
N ASN A 77 2.48 -4.60 -19.04
CA ASN A 77 3.78 -4.36 -19.67
C ASN A 77 4.18 -2.88 -19.71
N PHE A 78 3.29 -1.96 -19.34
CA PHE A 78 3.58 -0.53 -19.35
C PHE A 78 2.96 0.12 -18.11
N ARG A 79 3.67 -0.02 -16.99
CA ARG A 79 3.24 0.38 -15.64
C ARG A 79 3.89 1.69 -15.19
N TRP A 80 3.85 2.72 -16.02
CA TRP A 80 4.40 4.04 -15.70
C TRP A 80 3.88 4.62 -14.36
N CYS A 81 2.67 4.24 -13.98
CA CYS A 81 2.06 4.69 -12.73
C CYS A 81 2.79 4.16 -11.48
N THR A 82 3.40 2.97 -11.54
CA THR A 82 4.11 2.39 -10.40
C THR A 82 5.34 3.21 -10.03
N GLU A 83 6.17 3.53 -11.02
CA GLU A 83 7.37 4.32 -10.83
C GLU A 83 7.01 5.74 -10.36
N ARG A 84 6.27 6.48 -11.17
CA ARG A 84 6.02 7.92 -10.99
C ARG A 84 5.14 8.26 -9.78
N MET A 85 4.18 7.39 -9.45
CA MET A 85 3.18 7.70 -8.43
C MET A 85 3.40 6.97 -7.11
N LYS A 86 4.23 5.92 -7.08
CA LYS A 86 4.49 5.13 -5.87
C LYS A 86 5.96 5.13 -5.48
N ILE A 87 6.86 4.78 -6.43
CA ILE A 87 8.29 4.62 -6.13
C ILE A 87 8.96 5.99 -5.96
N ASP A 88 8.84 6.89 -6.93
CA ASP A 88 9.52 8.18 -6.92
C ASP A 88 9.20 9.05 -5.70
N PRO A 89 7.93 9.19 -5.26
CA PRO A 89 7.61 9.97 -4.07
C PRO A 89 8.27 9.41 -2.79
N VAL A 90 8.27 8.08 -2.64
CA VAL A 90 8.89 7.42 -1.48
C VAL A 90 10.41 7.53 -1.55
N SER A 91 11.01 7.29 -2.72
CA SER A 91 12.47 7.40 -2.90
C SER A 91 12.95 8.82 -2.65
N SER A 92 12.20 9.83 -3.09
CA SER A 92 12.54 11.24 -2.80
C SER A 92 12.49 11.53 -1.30
N PHE A 93 11.48 11.00 -0.58
CA PHE A 93 11.39 11.13 0.87
C PHE A 93 12.56 10.44 1.57
N ILE A 94 12.89 9.21 1.19
CA ILE A 94 14.02 8.46 1.79
C ILE A 94 15.33 9.19 1.53
N THR A 95 15.56 9.68 0.31
CA THR A 95 16.77 10.45 -0.04
C THR A 95 16.90 11.71 0.82
N ASP A 96 15.81 12.43 1.04
CA ASP A 96 15.79 13.59 1.93
C ASP A 96 16.19 13.19 3.37
N LYS A 97 15.68 12.06 3.87
CA LYS A 97 16.02 11.58 5.22
C LYS A 97 17.47 11.06 5.32
N VAL A 98 17.99 10.40 4.28
CA VAL A 98 19.43 10.04 4.22
C VAL A 98 20.30 11.28 4.29
N SER A 99 19.92 12.35 3.57
CA SER A 99 20.67 13.64 3.61
C SER A 99 20.63 14.31 4.99
N GLN A 100 19.60 14.05 5.80
CA GLN A 100 19.44 14.64 7.13
C GLN A 100 20.10 13.81 8.26
N TYR A 101 20.17 12.50 8.08
CA TYR A 101 20.52 11.56 9.15
C TYR A 101 21.64 10.58 8.77
N ASP A 102 22.28 10.75 7.61
CA ASP A 102 23.34 9.92 7.02
C ASP A 102 22.88 8.50 6.66
N GLU A 103 22.14 7.82 7.54
CA GLU A 103 21.62 6.48 7.33
C GLU A 103 20.13 6.39 7.71
N VAL A 104 19.39 5.57 6.97
CA VAL A 104 17.98 5.26 7.29
C VAL A 104 17.70 3.76 7.18
N VAL A 105 16.82 3.29 8.06
CA VAL A 105 16.25 1.94 7.97
C VAL A 105 14.78 2.06 7.55
N VAL A 106 14.47 1.50 6.39
CA VAL A 106 13.10 1.44 5.84
C VAL A 106 12.44 0.16 6.35
N VAL A 107 11.43 0.30 7.21
CA VAL A 107 10.68 -0.83 7.73
C VAL A 107 9.49 -1.11 6.80
N LEU A 108 9.43 -2.33 6.25
CA LEU A 108 8.38 -2.75 5.33
C LEU A 108 7.57 -3.91 5.90
N GLY A 109 6.24 -3.82 5.78
CA GLY A 109 5.33 -4.90 6.08
C GLY A 109 5.23 -5.94 4.96
N SER A 110 6.30 -6.17 4.19
CA SER A 110 6.34 -7.18 3.13
C SER A 110 6.51 -8.57 3.70
N ARG A 111 5.84 -9.55 3.08
CA ARG A 111 5.85 -10.95 3.52
C ARG A 111 6.21 -11.86 2.34
N SER A 112 7.05 -12.86 2.59
CA SER A 112 7.49 -13.84 1.58
C SER A 112 6.31 -14.64 1.00
N GLN A 113 5.29 -14.89 1.81
CA GLN A 113 4.07 -15.60 1.37
C GLN A 113 3.19 -14.81 0.39
N GLU A 114 3.41 -13.50 0.20
CA GLU A 114 2.59 -12.71 -0.73
C GLU A 114 2.86 -13.03 -2.21
N SER A 115 4.08 -13.40 -2.56
CA SER A 115 4.45 -13.87 -3.90
C SER A 115 5.86 -14.46 -3.93
N ALA A 116 6.09 -15.43 -4.81
CA ALA A 116 7.41 -16.02 -5.04
C ALA A 116 8.48 -14.97 -5.45
N SER A 117 8.08 -13.98 -6.24
CA SER A 117 9.00 -12.89 -6.63
C SER A 117 9.43 -12.03 -5.44
N ARG A 118 8.56 -11.78 -4.46
CA ARG A 118 8.94 -11.05 -3.23
C ARG A 118 9.89 -11.85 -2.37
N ALA A 119 9.62 -13.14 -2.16
CA ALA A 119 10.51 -14.03 -1.45
C ALA A 119 11.93 -14.03 -2.05
N GLN A 120 12.04 -14.11 -3.37
CA GLN A 120 13.33 -14.05 -4.07
C GLN A 120 14.04 -12.71 -3.90
N VAL A 121 13.33 -11.59 -3.97
CA VAL A 121 13.93 -10.25 -3.79
C VAL A 121 14.43 -10.07 -2.37
N ILE A 122 13.66 -10.46 -1.36
CA ILE A 122 14.06 -10.39 0.05
C ILE A 122 15.31 -11.23 0.27
N ALA A 123 15.32 -12.49 -0.17
CA ALA A 123 16.46 -13.40 -0.03
C ALA A 123 17.73 -12.88 -0.71
N LYS A 124 17.61 -12.30 -1.91
CA LYS A 124 18.74 -11.81 -2.71
C LYS A 124 19.49 -10.63 -2.08
N HIS A 125 18.79 -9.77 -1.34
CA HIS A 125 19.35 -8.52 -0.80
C HIS A 125 19.64 -8.59 0.69
N LYS A 126 19.40 -9.73 1.33
CA LYS A 126 19.68 -9.94 2.75
C LYS A 126 21.20 -9.85 2.99
N ILE A 127 21.59 -9.18 4.08
CA ILE A 127 22.97 -9.08 4.53
C ILE A 127 23.27 -10.28 5.42
N ASP A 128 24.32 -11.02 5.13
CA ASP A 128 24.70 -12.19 5.92
C ASP A 128 24.89 -11.82 7.40
N GLY A 129 24.27 -12.61 8.28
CA GLY A 129 24.35 -12.40 9.73
C GLY A 129 23.53 -11.19 10.25
N SER A 130 22.68 -10.59 9.42
CA SER A 130 21.81 -9.46 9.80
C SER A 130 20.38 -9.67 9.35
N ASP A 131 19.42 -9.09 10.09
CA ASP A 131 18.02 -8.99 9.67
C ASP A 131 17.77 -7.87 8.66
N LEU A 132 18.81 -7.10 8.30
CA LEU A 132 18.74 -6.01 7.35
C LEU A 132 19.07 -6.49 5.94
N ALA A 133 18.47 -5.82 4.96
CA ALA A 133 18.83 -5.94 3.55
C ALA A 133 19.27 -4.56 3.02
N LYS A 134 20.12 -4.53 2.00
CA LYS A 134 20.49 -3.27 1.32
C LYS A 134 19.36 -2.78 0.45
N HIS A 135 19.12 -1.48 0.45
CA HIS A 135 18.20 -0.87 -0.51
C HIS A 135 18.79 -0.98 -1.92
N THR A 136 17.94 -1.24 -2.91
CA THR A 136 18.38 -1.54 -4.29
C THR A 136 19.06 -0.36 -5.00
N THR A 137 18.75 0.86 -4.63
CA THR A 137 19.19 2.08 -5.33
C THR A 137 19.84 3.13 -4.43
N LEU A 138 19.64 3.07 -3.12
CA LEU A 138 20.15 4.05 -2.16
C LEU A 138 21.20 3.39 -1.26
N SER A 139 22.44 3.87 -1.32
CA SER A 139 23.59 3.25 -0.64
C SER A 139 23.49 3.27 0.89
N ASN A 140 22.93 4.33 1.46
CA ASN A 140 22.79 4.52 2.90
C ASN A 140 21.39 4.24 3.42
N ALA A 141 20.61 3.46 2.68
CA ALA A 141 19.29 3.00 3.10
C ALA A 141 19.31 1.48 3.25
N PHE A 142 18.78 1.01 4.36
CA PHE A 142 18.62 -0.40 4.67
C PHE A 142 17.15 -0.75 4.73
N ILE A 143 16.81 -2.00 4.49
CA ILE A 143 15.43 -2.52 4.55
C ILE A 143 15.35 -3.53 5.69
N TYR A 144 14.31 -3.40 6.49
CA TYR A 144 13.94 -4.35 7.53
C TYR A 144 12.51 -4.84 7.32
N THR A 145 12.31 -6.14 7.27
CA THR A 145 11.01 -6.79 7.06
C THR A 145 10.63 -7.63 8.26
N PRO A 146 10.15 -7.01 9.36
CA PRO A 146 9.93 -7.69 10.64
C PRO A 146 8.86 -8.80 10.59
N ILE A 147 8.00 -8.77 9.59
CA ILE A 147 6.88 -9.72 9.44
C ILE A 147 7.04 -10.62 8.20
N ASP A 148 8.26 -10.76 7.69
CA ASP A 148 8.55 -11.53 6.47
C ASP A 148 7.94 -12.94 6.49
N MET A 149 8.08 -13.63 7.63
CA MET A 149 7.62 -15.02 7.80
C MET A 149 6.15 -15.14 8.23
N TRP A 150 5.42 -14.04 8.41
CA TRP A 150 4.05 -14.08 8.90
C TRP A 150 3.06 -14.50 7.82
N GLY A 151 2.08 -15.33 8.24
CA GLY A 151 0.86 -15.57 7.48
C GLY A 151 -0.11 -14.39 7.54
N VAL A 152 -1.14 -14.44 6.73
CA VAL A 152 -2.21 -13.42 6.75
C VAL A 152 -2.98 -13.46 8.08
N ASP A 153 -3.15 -14.64 8.65
CA ASP A 153 -3.84 -14.82 9.93
C ASP A 153 -3.05 -14.23 11.10
N ASP A 154 -1.70 -14.30 11.04
CA ASP A 154 -0.86 -13.69 12.06
C ASP A 154 -1.01 -12.16 12.05
N VAL A 155 -1.07 -11.57 10.85
CA VAL A 155 -1.32 -10.12 10.70
C VAL A 155 -2.67 -9.75 11.32
N TRP A 156 -3.75 -10.50 11.01
CA TRP A 156 -5.07 -10.21 11.55
C TRP A 156 -5.17 -10.46 13.05
N LYS A 157 -4.51 -11.49 13.58
CA LYS A 157 -4.41 -11.72 15.03
C LYS A 157 -3.77 -10.51 15.72
N ILE A 158 -2.65 -10.01 15.20
CA ILE A 158 -2.01 -8.82 15.77
C ILE A 158 -2.89 -7.59 15.64
N LEU A 159 -3.51 -7.33 14.49
CA LEU A 159 -4.39 -6.17 14.30
C LEU A 159 -5.62 -6.21 15.22
N ARG A 160 -6.09 -7.40 15.57
CA ARG A 160 -7.22 -7.61 16.48
C ARG A 160 -6.84 -7.43 17.94
N PHE A 161 -5.65 -7.90 18.33
CA PHE A 161 -5.24 -8.03 19.73
C PHE A 161 -3.98 -7.23 20.07
N CYS A 162 -3.58 -6.26 19.25
CA CYS A 162 -2.36 -5.47 19.48
C CYS A 162 -2.46 -4.51 20.67
N HIS A 163 -3.45 -4.66 21.53
CA HIS A 163 -3.59 -3.88 22.73
C HIS A 163 -2.42 -4.16 23.68
N LEU A 164 -1.56 -3.17 23.87
CA LEU A 164 -0.46 -3.20 24.82
C LEU A 164 -0.94 -2.65 26.15
N THR A 165 -1.14 -3.54 27.14
CA THR A 165 -1.28 -3.09 28.51
C THR A 165 0.10 -2.98 29.15
N GLN A 166 0.40 -1.83 29.76
CA GLN A 166 1.55 -1.71 30.65
C GLN A 166 1.38 -2.69 31.79
N THR A 167 2.26 -3.64 31.90
CA THR A 167 2.39 -4.51 33.07
C THR A 167 3.86 -4.86 33.24
N GLU A 168 4.24 -5.08 34.49
CA GLU A 168 5.59 -5.31 34.99
C GLU A 168 6.37 -6.42 34.28
N THR A 169 6.97 -6.10 33.17
CA THR A 169 8.08 -6.87 32.58
C THR A 169 9.37 -6.11 32.82
N PRO A 170 10.55 -6.70 32.63
CA PRO A 170 11.83 -5.97 32.65
C PRO A 170 11.86 -4.76 31.75
N TYR A 171 10.93 -4.68 30.79
CA TYR A 171 10.73 -3.55 29.87
C TYR A 171 9.38 -2.82 30.08
N GLY A 172 8.65 -3.11 31.17
CA GLY A 172 7.39 -2.42 31.52
C GLY A 172 6.20 -2.71 30.63
N ILE A 173 6.28 -3.67 29.71
CA ILE A 173 5.20 -3.98 28.76
C ILE A 173 4.91 -5.48 28.82
N LYS A 174 3.68 -5.84 29.14
CA LYS A 174 3.12 -7.17 28.88
C LYS A 174 2.13 -7.07 27.74
N ASN A 175 2.31 -7.92 26.71
CA ASN A 175 1.20 -8.32 25.88
C ASN A 175 0.29 -9.20 26.74
N LYS A 176 -0.69 -8.61 27.39
CA LYS A 176 -1.83 -9.35 27.88
C LYS A 176 -2.81 -9.43 26.74
N TRP A 177 -2.97 -10.61 26.19
CA TRP A 177 -4.18 -10.96 25.48
C TRP A 177 -5.30 -10.82 26.51
N SER A 178 -5.96 -9.68 26.47
CA SER A 178 -6.98 -9.35 27.45
C SER A 178 -8.21 -10.22 27.13
N ASP A 179 -8.68 -10.98 28.11
CA ASP A 179 -9.97 -11.65 28.08
C ASP A 179 -11.16 -10.66 28.05
N LYS A 180 -10.88 -9.38 28.09
CA LYS A 180 -11.88 -8.31 27.99
C LYS A 180 -12.13 -7.99 26.52
N TYR A 181 -13.22 -8.52 25.99
CA TYR A 181 -13.75 -8.25 24.64
C TYR A 181 -13.85 -6.76 24.27
N ASP A 182 -13.90 -5.86 25.24
CA ASP A 182 -14.01 -4.41 25.03
C ASP A 182 -12.77 -3.75 24.44
N LEU A 183 -11.61 -4.42 24.47
CA LEU A 183 -10.34 -3.90 23.98
C LEU A 183 -9.89 -4.52 22.65
N GLU A 184 -10.69 -5.41 22.08
CA GLU A 184 -10.41 -5.95 20.75
C GLU A 184 -10.38 -4.83 19.71
N TRP A 185 -9.44 -4.95 18.77
CA TRP A 185 -9.21 -4.01 17.66
C TRP A 185 -8.66 -2.64 18.06
N GLU A 186 -8.44 -2.36 19.32
CA GLU A 186 -7.84 -1.09 19.73
C GLU A 186 -6.37 -0.98 19.30
N THR A 187 -5.98 0.22 18.89
CA THR A 187 -4.61 0.52 18.52
C THR A 187 -3.89 1.29 19.64
N PRO A 188 -2.55 1.15 19.76
CA PRO A 188 -1.79 1.88 20.78
C PRO A 188 -1.92 3.41 20.70
N TRP A 189 -2.25 3.93 19.52
CA TRP A 189 -2.38 5.37 19.25
C TRP A 189 -3.81 5.92 19.39
N GLY A 190 -4.76 5.08 19.79
CA GLY A 190 -6.19 5.43 19.87
C GLY A 190 -6.88 5.33 18.51
N GLY A 191 -7.88 4.50 18.46
CA GLY A 191 -8.62 4.14 17.25
C GLY A 191 -8.81 2.63 17.19
N LYS A 192 -9.59 2.16 16.22
CA LYS A 192 -9.93 0.73 16.10
C LYS A 192 -9.61 0.20 14.72
N ASN A 193 -8.84 -0.89 14.66
CA ASN A 193 -8.60 -1.66 13.44
C ASN A 193 -9.86 -2.37 12.90
N LEU A 194 -10.97 -2.41 13.67
CA LEU A 194 -12.24 -2.95 13.23
C LEU A 194 -12.76 -2.27 11.95
N VAL A 195 -12.47 -0.98 11.77
CA VAL A 195 -12.83 -0.25 10.53
C VAL A 195 -12.09 -0.87 9.33
N LEU A 196 -10.81 -1.18 9.50
CA LEU A 196 -10.00 -1.84 8.45
C LEU A 196 -10.51 -3.26 8.18
N TRP A 197 -10.83 -4.01 9.23
CA TRP A 197 -11.40 -5.35 9.12
C TRP A 197 -12.70 -5.35 8.32
N ASN A 198 -13.65 -4.46 8.65
CA ASN A 198 -14.92 -4.35 7.93
C ASN A 198 -14.68 -3.97 6.46
N LEU A 199 -13.76 -3.05 6.20
CA LEU A 199 -13.41 -2.66 4.83
C LEU A 199 -12.91 -3.85 4.00
N TYR A 200 -12.05 -4.69 4.58
CA TYR A 200 -11.58 -5.91 3.91
C TYR A 200 -12.68 -6.95 3.74
N LYS A 201 -13.53 -7.15 4.76
CA LYS A 201 -14.69 -8.04 4.70
C LYS A 201 -15.66 -7.61 3.59
N ASP A 202 -15.99 -6.33 3.52
CA ASP A 202 -16.97 -5.79 2.57
C ASP A 202 -16.41 -5.73 1.14
N SER A 203 -15.09 -5.74 0.97
CA SER A 203 -14.43 -5.81 -0.33
C SER A 203 -14.23 -7.24 -0.84
N SER A 204 -14.41 -8.26 -0.01
CA SER A 204 -14.39 -9.66 -0.41
C SER A 204 -15.77 -10.10 -0.90
N GLY A 205 -15.82 -10.62 -2.11
CA GLY A 205 -17.07 -10.88 -2.85
C GLY A 205 -17.89 -12.05 -2.36
N GLN A 206 -18.17 -12.21 -1.09
CA GLN A 206 -19.15 -13.14 -0.51
C GLN A 206 -19.33 -12.93 1.00
N GLY A 207 -18.81 -11.83 1.57
CA GLY A 207 -18.83 -11.63 3.03
C GLY A 207 -17.95 -12.62 3.79
N GLU A 208 -17.03 -13.27 3.08
CA GLU A 208 -16.11 -14.22 3.68
C GLU A 208 -15.13 -13.52 4.63
N CYS A 209 -14.92 -14.17 5.77
CA CYS A 209 -13.93 -13.74 6.75
C CYS A 209 -12.56 -13.54 6.08
N PRO A 210 -11.86 -12.43 6.28
CA PRO A 210 -10.50 -12.27 5.78
C PRO A 210 -9.47 -13.23 6.41
N MET A 211 -9.85 -14.03 7.39
CA MET A 211 -9.01 -15.11 7.90
C MET A 211 -9.07 -16.34 6.98
N VAL A 212 -7.94 -16.99 6.78
CA VAL A 212 -7.87 -18.28 6.06
C VAL A 212 -8.51 -19.34 6.96
N ILE A 213 -9.61 -19.93 6.47
CA ILE A 213 -10.31 -21.02 7.17
C ILE A 213 -9.78 -22.38 6.68
N ASP A 214 -9.21 -22.40 5.48
CA ASP A 214 -8.70 -23.61 4.83
C ASP A 214 -7.47 -23.27 3.97
N GLU A 215 -6.38 -24.05 4.11
CA GLU A 215 -5.14 -23.87 3.34
C GLU A 215 -5.32 -24.05 1.83
N THR A 216 -6.39 -24.72 1.40
CA THR A 216 -6.72 -24.93 -0.02
C THR A 216 -7.46 -23.74 -0.63
N THR A 217 -8.04 -22.86 0.20
CA THR A 217 -8.73 -21.66 -0.27
C THR A 217 -7.74 -20.50 -0.33
N PRO A 218 -7.53 -19.88 -1.51
CA PRO A 218 -6.68 -18.69 -1.56
C PRO A 218 -7.21 -17.66 -0.56
N SER A 219 -6.38 -17.30 0.41
CA SER A 219 -6.69 -16.22 1.36
C SER A 219 -7.27 -15.04 0.58
N CYS A 220 -8.06 -14.19 1.22
CA CYS A 220 -8.74 -12.97 0.70
C CYS A 220 -7.88 -12.09 -0.24
N GLY A 221 -6.85 -12.65 -0.81
CA GLY A 221 -5.94 -12.08 -1.79
C GLY A 221 -6.62 -11.55 -3.06
N ASN A 222 -7.93 -11.72 -3.19
CA ASN A 222 -8.74 -11.08 -4.21
C ASN A 222 -9.26 -9.69 -3.78
N SER A 223 -9.27 -9.37 -2.48
CA SER A 223 -9.57 -8.02 -1.96
C SER A 223 -8.33 -7.16 -2.06
N ARG A 224 -8.08 -6.59 -3.21
CA ARG A 224 -6.91 -5.75 -3.45
C ARG A 224 -7.32 -4.30 -3.56
N PHE A 225 -7.12 -3.57 -2.48
CA PHE A 225 -7.21 -2.11 -2.53
C PHE A 225 -6.05 -1.52 -3.32
N GLY A 226 -6.35 -0.54 -4.12
CA GLY A 226 -5.39 0.18 -4.94
C GLY A 226 -6.03 1.37 -5.62
N CYS A 227 -5.39 1.88 -6.67
CA CYS A 227 -5.93 2.97 -7.44
C CYS A 227 -7.25 2.56 -8.10
N TRP A 228 -8.31 3.31 -7.90
CA TRP A 228 -9.61 3.05 -8.53
C TRP A 228 -9.56 3.18 -10.07
N THR A 229 -8.53 3.84 -10.61
CA THR A 229 -8.25 3.95 -12.05
C THR A 229 -7.45 2.77 -12.61
N CYS A 230 -7.14 1.74 -11.81
CA CYS A 230 -6.22 0.69 -12.20
C CYS A 230 -6.77 -0.17 -13.34
N THR A 231 -6.04 -0.21 -14.45
CA THR A 231 -6.35 -1.01 -15.66
C THR A 231 -5.41 -2.21 -15.84
N VAL A 232 -4.47 -2.41 -14.91
CA VAL A 232 -3.57 -3.58 -14.88
C VAL A 232 -4.32 -4.86 -14.53
N VAL A 233 -5.37 -4.74 -13.69
CA VAL A 233 -6.30 -5.83 -13.38
C VAL A 233 -7.50 -5.79 -14.34
N THR A 234 -8.00 -6.94 -14.74
CA THR A 234 -9.13 -7.03 -15.68
C THR A 234 -10.42 -6.49 -15.07
N LYS A 235 -10.71 -6.88 -13.83
CA LYS A 235 -11.87 -6.43 -13.05
C LYS A 235 -11.41 -5.92 -11.70
N ASP A 236 -12.06 -4.90 -11.20
CA ASP A 236 -11.87 -4.41 -9.83
C ASP A 236 -12.92 -5.04 -8.92
N ARG A 237 -12.63 -6.24 -8.44
CA ARG A 237 -13.55 -7.00 -7.59
C ARG A 237 -13.82 -6.30 -6.26
N ALA A 238 -12.81 -5.65 -5.69
CA ALA A 238 -12.96 -4.94 -4.43
C ALA A 238 -13.98 -3.80 -4.56
N MET A 239 -13.88 -3.00 -5.62
CA MET A 239 -14.84 -1.93 -5.88
C MET A 239 -16.24 -2.48 -6.20
N GLU A 240 -16.34 -3.56 -7.00
CA GLU A 240 -17.63 -4.22 -7.30
C GLU A 240 -18.29 -4.69 -5.99
N SER A 241 -17.57 -5.33 -5.08
CA SER A 241 -18.07 -5.80 -3.79
C SER A 241 -18.48 -4.66 -2.88
N LEU A 242 -17.69 -3.58 -2.77
CA LEU A 242 -18.04 -2.40 -1.98
C LEU A 242 -19.36 -1.77 -2.48
N ILE A 243 -19.55 -1.68 -3.79
CA ILE A 243 -20.80 -1.17 -4.38
C ILE A 243 -21.98 -2.08 -4.02
N GLN A 244 -21.82 -3.41 -4.08
CA GLN A 244 -22.85 -4.36 -3.68
C GLN A 244 -23.18 -4.27 -2.19
N ASN A 245 -22.19 -3.96 -1.36
CA ASN A 245 -22.35 -3.78 0.09
C ASN A 245 -22.78 -2.36 0.51
N GLY A 246 -23.22 -1.52 -0.45
CA GLY A 246 -23.87 -0.24 -0.14
C GLY A 246 -23.11 1.01 -0.58
N GLU A 247 -21.84 0.91 -0.98
CA GLU A 247 -21.05 2.06 -1.46
C GLU A 247 -21.40 2.45 -2.90
N THR A 248 -22.72 2.65 -3.16
CA THR A 248 -23.28 2.87 -4.51
C THR A 248 -22.76 4.13 -5.19
N TRP A 249 -22.29 5.13 -4.43
CA TRP A 249 -21.66 6.34 -4.96
C TRP A 249 -20.38 6.06 -5.73
N MET A 250 -19.74 4.89 -5.56
CA MET A 250 -18.55 4.47 -6.31
C MET A 250 -18.89 3.97 -7.73
N LEU A 251 -20.14 3.76 -8.07
CA LEU A 251 -20.55 3.26 -9.39
C LEU A 251 -20.04 4.12 -10.58
N PRO A 252 -20.05 5.47 -10.52
CA PRO A 252 -19.45 6.29 -11.57
C PRO A 252 -17.93 6.05 -11.74
N LEU A 253 -17.21 5.84 -10.63
CA LEU A 253 -15.77 5.54 -10.64
C LEU A 253 -15.51 4.20 -11.35
N LEU A 254 -16.28 3.16 -11.02
CA LEU A 254 -16.19 1.86 -11.66
C LEU A 254 -16.51 1.94 -13.17
N LYS A 255 -17.56 2.67 -13.55
CA LYS A 255 -17.91 2.89 -14.96
C LYS A 255 -16.76 3.55 -15.73
N PHE A 256 -16.19 4.61 -15.16
CA PHE A 256 -15.07 5.31 -15.77
C PHE A 256 -13.81 4.43 -15.89
N ARG A 257 -13.46 3.72 -14.80
CA ARG A 257 -12.36 2.74 -14.82
C ARG A 257 -12.54 1.70 -15.94
N ASN A 258 -13.76 1.23 -16.15
CA ASN A 258 -14.05 0.25 -17.20
C ASN A 258 -13.90 0.85 -18.62
N ILE A 259 -14.18 2.15 -18.80
CA ILE A 259 -13.87 2.86 -20.05
C ILE A 259 -12.36 2.91 -20.26
N LEU A 260 -11.59 3.28 -19.24
CA LEU A 260 -10.11 3.26 -19.32
C LEU A 260 -9.59 1.86 -19.66
N SER A 261 -10.13 0.82 -19.04
CA SER A 261 -9.75 -0.56 -19.33
C SER A 261 -10.01 -0.96 -20.79
N ARG A 262 -11.16 -0.58 -21.34
CA ARG A 262 -11.48 -0.80 -22.77
C ARG A 262 -10.47 -0.12 -23.69
N SER A 263 -9.97 1.06 -23.33
CA SER A 263 -8.97 1.78 -24.11
C SER A 263 -7.63 1.03 -24.26
N THR A 264 -7.38 0.04 -23.39
CA THR A 264 -6.17 -0.79 -23.43
C THR A 264 -6.34 -2.05 -24.31
N SER A 265 -7.58 -2.41 -24.64
CA SER A 265 -7.89 -3.60 -25.44
C SER A 265 -7.19 -3.55 -26.81
N PRO A 266 -6.55 -4.64 -27.26
CA PRO A 266 -5.92 -4.70 -28.57
C PRO A 266 -6.87 -4.35 -29.72
N THR A 267 -8.14 -4.73 -29.62
CA THR A 267 -9.16 -4.50 -30.65
C THR A 267 -9.72 -3.07 -30.62
N LEU A 268 -9.82 -2.46 -29.45
CA LEU A 268 -10.46 -1.16 -29.30
C LEU A 268 -9.48 0.01 -29.17
N LYS A 269 -8.20 -0.25 -28.90
CA LYS A 269 -7.18 0.79 -28.66
C LYS A 269 -7.09 1.84 -29.77
N LYS A 270 -7.30 1.47 -31.02
CA LYS A 270 -7.28 2.39 -32.19
C LYS A 270 -8.39 3.44 -32.12
N LYS A 271 -9.56 3.08 -31.49
CA LYS A 271 -10.69 4.01 -31.31
C LYS A 271 -10.42 5.07 -30.25
N TYR A 272 -9.62 4.73 -29.23
CA TYR A 272 -9.39 5.58 -28.07
C TYR A 272 -8.07 6.35 -28.10
N ARG A 273 -7.12 5.97 -28.96
CA ARG A 273 -5.78 6.55 -28.99
C ARG A 273 -5.57 7.35 -30.27
N SER A 274 -4.84 8.45 -30.16
CA SER A 274 -4.36 9.18 -31.32
C SER A 274 -3.49 8.29 -32.20
N HIS A 275 -3.62 8.42 -33.54
CA HIS A 275 -2.75 7.76 -34.51
C HIS A 275 -1.34 8.34 -34.53
N ILE A 276 -1.17 9.57 -34.07
CA ILE A 276 0.11 10.28 -34.00
C ILE A 276 0.55 10.37 -32.54
N ARG A 277 1.77 9.96 -32.27
CA ARG A 277 2.41 10.13 -30.98
C ARG A 277 2.82 11.60 -30.79
N ARG A 278 3.10 11.99 -29.54
CA ARG A 278 3.54 13.34 -29.21
C ARG A 278 4.85 13.75 -29.92
N ASP A 279 5.69 12.80 -30.25
CA ASP A 279 6.95 12.99 -31.02
C ASP A 279 6.75 12.98 -32.55
N GLY A 280 5.50 13.01 -33.03
CA GLY A 280 5.13 13.02 -34.41
C GLY A 280 5.13 11.65 -35.09
N ARG A 281 5.60 10.58 -34.45
CA ARG A 281 5.63 9.22 -35.01
C ARG A 281 4.25 8.60 -34.97
N LEU A 282 3.99 7.69 -35.93
CA LEU A 282 2.76 6.92 -35.93
C LEU A 282 2.68 5.98 -34.72
N ALA A 283 1.53 5.98 -34.05
CA ALA A 283 1.27 5.14 -32.88
C ALA A 283 1.04 3.67 -33.22
N PHE A 284 0.59 3.39 -34.43
CA PHE A 284 0.29 2.05 -34.92
C PHE A 284 1.09 1.78 -36.20
N LYS A 285 1.71 0.60 -36.31
CA LYS A 285 2.22 0.13 -37.58
C LYS A 285 1.02 -0.10 -38.49
N THR A 286 0.98 0.51 -39.65
CA THR A 286 0.12 0.08 -40.76
C THR A 286 0.52 -1.36 -41.10
N LEU A 287 -0.42 -2.29 -41.02
CA LEU A 287 -0.22 -3.58 -41.70
C LEU A 287 0.09 -3.22 -43.15
N LYS A 288 1.26 -3.64 -43.66
CA LYS A 288 1.47 -3.66 -45.09
C LYS A 288 0.35 -4.55 -45.62
N GLU A 289 -0.44 -4.03 -46.52
CA GLU A 289 -1.23 -4.88 -47.38
C GLU A 289 -0.20 -5.71 -48.14
N ASP A 290 -0.07 -6.97 -47.75
CA ASP A 290 0.61 -7.95 -48.57
C ASP A 290 -0.27 -8.11 -49.78
N GLY A 291 0.24 -7.61 -50.91
CA GLY A 291 -0.36 -7.75 -52.21
C GLY A 291 -0.37 -9.21 -52.68
#